data_a9d23087842004d7b213b5fa26458063
#
_entry.id   a9d23087842004d7b213b5fa26458063
#
_cell.length_a   1.000
_cell.length_b   1.000
_cell.length_c   1.000
_cell.angle_alpha   90.00
_cell.angle_beta   90.00
_cell.angle_gamma   90.00
#
_symmetry.space_group_name_H-M   'P 1'
#
loop_
_entity.id
_entity.type
_entity.pdbx_description
1 polymer ?
#
loop_
_entity_poly.entity_id
_entity_poly.type
_entity_poly.pdbx_seq_one_letter_code
_entity_poly.pdbx_strand_id
1 'polypeptide(L)'
;ADYGLLKNYVESLPNGVPYHVGAITSNDYFYQPDENWWHGMADMGILAVEMEAHVLYALAMKFGKKALAVSTVSDHLSGEGSVMSPKEREQGFSEMVHNVLESVQ
;
A
#
# COMPACT_ATOMS: atom_id res chain seq x y z
N ALA A 1 -0.48 3.31 11.09
CA ALA A 1 -1.73 2.57 10.84
C ALA A 1 -2.37 2.16 12.16
N ASP A 2 -3.69 2.07 12.16
CA ASP A 2 -4.43 1.49 13.28
C ASP A 2 -4.27 -0.03 13.29
N TYR A 3 -3.83 -0.59 14.41
CA TYR A 3 -3.58 -2.01 14.54
C TYR A 3 -4.87 -2.85 14.42
N GLY A 4 -5.98 -2.37 14.98
CA GLY A 4 -7.26 -3.07 14.91
C GLY A 4 -7.76 -3.21 13.48
N LEU A 5 -7.68 -2.14 12.69
CA LEU A 5 -8.04 -2.17 11.28
C LEU A 5 -7.13 -3.11 10.49
N LEU A 6 -5.82 -3.06 10.75
CA LEU A 6 -4.85 -3.94 10.10
C LEU A 6 -5.12 -5.40 10.39
N LYS A 7 -5.29 -5.73 11.65
CA LYS A 7 -5.58 -7.10 12.09
C LYS A 7 -6.85 -7.63 11.44
N ASN A 8 -7.92 -6.86 11.49
CA ASN A 8 -9.20 -7.25 10.89
C ASN A 8 -9.08 -7.49 9.39
N TYR A 9 -8.33 -6.63 8.69
CA TYR A 9 -8.11 -6.80 7.25
C TYR A 9 -7.37 -8.11 6.95
N VAL A 10 -6.25 -8.35 7.63
CA VAL A 10 -5.45 -9.56 7.40
C VAL A 10 -6.25 -10.83 7.72
N GLU A 11 -6.98 -10.84 8.83
CA GLU A 11 -7.79 -12.01 9.24
C GLU A 11 -8.98 -12.26 8.30
N SER A 12 -9.49 -11.22 7.64
CA SER A 12 -10.63 -11.36 6.71
C SER A 12 -10.24 -11.76 5.29
N LEU A 13 -8.95 -11.73 4.96
CA LEU A 13 -8.50 -12.09 3.62
C LEU A 13 -8.83 -13.56 3.30
N PRO A 14 -9.32 -13.85 2.08
CA PRO A 14 -9.48 -15.22 1.63
C PRO A 14 -8.16 -15.99 1.65
N ASN A 15 -8.24 -17.29 1.89
CA ASN A 15 -7.06 -18.15 1.86
C ASN A 15 -6.34 -18.08 0.50
N GLY A 16 -5.02 -17.96 0.55
CA GLY A 16 -4.18 -17.91 -0.65
C GLY A 16 -3.99 -16.52 -1.25
N VAL A 17 -4.65 -15.48 -0.72
CA VAL A 17 -4.38 -14.10 -1.15
C VAL A 17 -3.04 -13.67 -0.60
N PRO A 18 -2.04 -13.35 -1.46
CA PRO A 18 -0.75 -12.88 -0.97
C PRO A 18 -0.87 -11.45 -0.42
N TYR A 19 -0.19 -11.20 0.68
CA TYR A 19 -0.12 -9.86 1.27
C TYR A 19 1.20 -9.64 1.98
N HIS A 20 1.56 -8.38 2.15
CA HIS A 20 2.70 -7.96 2.95
C HIS A 20 2.27 -6.89 3.93
N VAL A 21 2.82 -6.92 5.13
CA VAL A 21 2.60 -5.90 6.15
C VAL A 21 3.95 -5.29 6.49
N GLY A 22 4.05 -3.98 6.43
CA GLY A 22 5.29 -3.30 6.75
C GLY A 22 5.25 -1.82 6.48
N ALA A 23 6.41 -1.20 6.57
CA ALA A 23 6.56 0.22 6.33
C ALA A 23 6.50 0.54 4.83
N ILE A 24 5.82 1.61 4.50
CA ILE A 24 5.81 2.21 3.16
C ILE A 24 6.24 3.67 3.27
N THR A 25 6.67 4.25 2.17
CA THR A 25 7.00 5.67 2.12
C THR A 25 6.00 6.42 1.23
N SER A 26 5.62 7.62 1.66
CA SER A 26 4.84 8.52 0.84
C SER A 26 5.75 9.57 0.22
N ASN A 27 5.64 9.80 -1.08
CA ASN A 27 6.47 10.72 -1.82
C ASN A 27 5.59 11.72 -2.60
N ASP A 28 5.97 12.99 -2.59
CA ASP A 28 5.25 14.03 -3.31
C ASP A 28 5.63 14.13 -4.79
N TYR A 29 6.73 13.49 -5.19
CA TYR A 29 7.25 13.56 -6.54
C TYR A 29 7.14 12.23 -7.25
N PHE A 30 6.39 12.20 -8.34
CA PHE A 30 6.29 11.04 -9.21
C PHE A 30 7.58 10.87 -10.06
N TYR A 31 8.08 11.97 -10.60
CA TYR A 31 9.30 11.98 -11.40
C TYR A 31 10.50 12.32 -10.53
N GLN A 32 11.46 11.40 -10.48
CA GLN A 32 12.66 11.54 -9.67
C GLN A 32 13.88 11.74 -10.59
N PRO A 33 14.75 12.74 -10.32
CA PRO A 33 15.94 12.96 -11.12
C PRO A 33 17.02 11.88 -10.93
N ASP A 34 17.03 11.22 -9.78
CA ASP A 34 17.95 10.12 -9.47
C ASP A 34 17.21 8.77 -9.60
N GLU A 35 17.65 7.93 -10.54
CA GLU A 35 17.05 6.61 -10.76
C GLU A 35 17.19 5.67 -9.57
N ASN A 36 18.17 5.92 -8.71
CA ASN A 36 18.47 5.08 -7.54
C ASN A 36 17.88 5.64 -6.22
N TRP A 37 17.01 6.62 -6.30
CA TRP A 37 16.44 7.31 -5.14
C TRP A 37 15.81 6.39 -4.09
N TRP A 38 15.32 5.25 -4.51
CA TRP A 38 14.61 4.29 -3.64
C TRP A 38 15.53 3.26 -2.96
N HIS A 39 16.81 3.14 -3.38
CA HIS A 39 17.70 2.07 -2.90
C HIS A 39 17.92 2.14 -1.38
N GLY A 40 18.18 3.32 -0.84
CA GLY A 40 18.40 3.47 0.60
C GLY A 40 17.17 3.08 1.43
N MET A 41 15.98 3.36 0.93
CA MET A 41 14.73 2.97 1.60
C MET A 41 14.51 1.47 1.51
N ALA A 42 14.79 0.85 0.37
CA ALA A 42 14.72 -0.60 0.23
C ALA A 42 15.68 -1.31 1.19
N ASP A 43 16.89 -0.80 1.34
CA ASP A 43 17.89 -1.32 2.27
C ASP A 43 17.42 -1.27 3.73
N MET A 44 16.57 -0.30 4.05
CA MET A 44 15.94 -0.17 5.38
C MET A 44 14.70 -1.05 5.56
N GLY A 45 14.31 -1.81 4.54
CA GLY A 45 13.14 -2.67 4.60
C GLY A 45 11.82 -1.96 4.28
N ILE A 46 11.86 -0.76 3.70
CA ILE A 46 10.64 -0.10 3.20
C ILE A 46 10.13 -0.88 1.99
N LEU A 47 8.87 -1.30 2.04
CA LEU A 47 8.31 -2.26 1.08
C LEU A 47 7.80 -1.61 -0.20
N ALA A 48 7.31 -0.38 -0.12
CA ALA A 48 6.64 0.25 -1.25
C ALA A 48 6.64 1.77 -1.12
N VAL A 49 6.34 2.43 -2.22
CA VAL A 49 6.11 3.87 -2.29
C VAL A 49 4.70 4.15 -2.82
N GLU A 50 4.08 5.15 -2.25
CA GLU A 50 2.81 5.72 -2.69
C GLU A 50 2.83 7.23 -2.43
N MET A 51 1.75 7.94 -2.52
CA MET A 51 1.79 9.41 -2.51
C MET A 51 0.83 10.05 -1.50
N GLU A 52 0.02 9.30 -0.75
CA GLU A 52 -1.06 9.87 0.06
C GLU A 52 -1.11 9.40 1.52
N ALA A 53 -0.56 8.23 1.84
CA ALA A 53 -0.80 7.58 3.13
C ALA A 53 -0.31 8.40 4.33
N HIS A 54 0.79 9.14 4.22
CA HIS A 54 1.29 9.92 5.34
C HIS A 54 0.31 11.03 5.74
N VAL A 55 -0.33 11.67 4.78
CA VAL A 55 -1.35 12.69 5.05
C VAL A 55 -2.59 12.06 5.67
N LEU A 56 -3.01 10.91 5.17
CA LEU A 56 -4.13 10.16 5.75
C LEU A 56 -3.89 9.87 7.23
N TYR A 57 -2.71 9.36 7.57
CA TYR A 57 -2.36 9.04 8.95
C TYR A 57 -2.22 10.29 9.82
N ALA A 58 -1.62 11.36 9.30
CA ALA A 58 -1.50 12.62 10.02
C ALA A 58 -2.88 13.22 10.35
N LEU A 59 -3.80 13.21 9.40
CA LEU A 59 -5.17 13.69 9.62
C LEU A 59 -5.93 12.80 10.60
N ALA A 60 -5.77 11.50 10.50
CA ALA A 60 -6.39 10.57 11.45
C ALA A 60 -5.91 10.84 12.88
N MET A 61 -4.62 11.04 13.08
CA MET A 61 -4.06 11.41 14.39
C MET A 61 -4.63 12.72 14.89
N LYS A 62 -4.69 13.74 14.04
CA LYS A 62 -5.21 15.06 14.39
C LYS A 62 -6.66 15.01 14.87
N PHE A 63 -7.48 14.21 14.22
CA PHE A 63 -8.91 14.12 14.51
C PHE A 63 -9.32 12.94 15.40
N GLY A 64 -8.34 12.22 15.96
CA GLY A 64 -8.62 11.06 16.81
C GLY A 64 -9.35 9.93 16.09
N LYS A 65 -9.04 9.72 14.82
CA LYS A 65 -9.66 8.70 13.99
C LYS A 65 -8.69 7.56 13.70
N LYS A 66 -9.23 6.42 13.32
CA LYS A 66 -8.47 5.26 12.89
C LYS A 66 -8.27 5.29 11.38
N ALA A 67 -7.09 4.90 10.92
CA ALA A 67 -6.81 4.83 9.49
C ALA A 67 -5.87 3.66 9.17
N LEU A 68 -6.08 3.09 7.99
CA LEU A 68 -5.23 2.05 7.41
C LEU A 68 -5.13 2.29 5.91
N ALA A 69 -3.91 2.31 5.39
CA ALA A 69 -3.67 2.30 3.96
C ALA A 69 -3.46 0.86 3.50
N VAL A 70 -4.20 0.49 2.46
CA VAL A 70 -4.08 -0.80 1.78
C VAL A 70 -3.85 -0.50 0.31
N SER A 71 -2.84 -1.14 -0.28
CA SER A 71 -2.45 -0.87 -1.66
C SER A 71 -2.24 -2.15 -2.45
N THR A 72 -2.58 -2.12 -3.73
CA THR A 72 -2.22 -3.17 -4.67
C THR A 72 -0.94 -2.75 -5.38
N VAL A 73 0.05 -3.65 -5.40
CA VAL A 73 1.31 -3.39 -6.12
C VAL A 73 1.04 -3.46 -7.62
N SER A 74 1.32 -2.37 -8.33
CA SER A 74 1.13 -2.27 -9.78
C SER A 74 2.41 -2.47 -10.58
N ASP A 75 3.55 -2.03 -10.03
CA ASP A 75 4.86 -2.11 -10.69
C ASP A 75 5.96 -2.28 -9.65
N HIS A 76 7.14 -2.68 -10.12
CA HIS A 76 8.34 -2.78 -9.30
C HIS A 76 9.36 -1.73 -9.73
N LEU A 77 9.85 -0.93 -8.78
CA LEU A 77 10.87 0.09 -9.06
C LEU A 77 12.20 -0.50 -9.55
N SER A 78 12.51 -1.72 -9.14
CA SER A 78 13.70 -2.44 -9.58
C SER A 78 13.66 -2.83 -11.06
N GLY A 79 12.52 -2.73 -11.73
CA GLY A 79 12.32 -3.24 -13.07
C GLY A 79 12.20 -4.77 -13.13
N GLU A 80 12.31 -5.45 -12.00
CA GLU A 80 12.06 -6.88 -11.88
C GLU A 80 10.56 -7.13 -11.76
N GLY A 81 10.10 -8.21 -12.38
CA GLY A 81 8.68 -8.54 -12.41
C GLY A 81 7.94 -7.81 -13.53
N SER A 82 6.66 -8.12 -13.66
CA SER A 82 5.80 -7.57 -14.70
C SER A 82 5.11 -6.30 -14.23
N VAL A 83 4.98 -5.33 -15.15
CA VAL A 83 4.14 -4.16 -14.95
C VAL A 83 2.69 -4.55 -15.27
N MET A 84 1.75 -4.23 -14.38
CA MET A 84 0.34 -4.50 -14.61
C MET A 84 -0.19 -3.68 -15.79
N SER A 85 -0.98 -4.32 -16.66
CA SER A 85 -1.77 -3.63 -17.66
C SER A 85 -2.86 -2.77 -16.99
N PRO A 86 -3.44 -1.76 -17.70
CA PRO A 86 -4.56 -1.00 -17.15
C PRO A 86 -5.73 -1.87 -16.70
N LYS A 87 -6.03 -2.94 -17.43
CA LYS A 87 -7.10 -3.88 -17.09
C LYS A 87 -6.77 -4.68 -15.84
N GLU A 88 -5.55 -5.15 -15.70
CA GLU A 88 -5.08 -5.87 -14.50
C GLU A 88 -5.09 -4.96 -13.27
N ARG A 89 -4.72 -3.69 -13.41
CA ARG A 89 -4.80 -2.71 -12.32
C ARG A 89 -6.24 -2.49 -11.86
N GLU A 90 -7.16 -2.36 -12.80
CA GLU A 90 -8.59 -2.18 -12.51
C GLU A 90 -9.15 -3.39 -11.78
N GLN A 91 -8.85 -4.60 -12.22
CA GLN A 91 -9.30 -5.83 -11.59
C GLN A 91 -8.69 -6.01 -10.20
N GLY A 92 -7.38 -5.83 -10.06
CA GLY A 92 -6.69 -5.92 -8.77
C GLY A 92 -7.20 -4.89 -7.76
N PHE A 93 -7.50 -3.68 -8.22
CA PHE A 93 -8.11 -2.65 -7.40
C PHE A 93 -9.51 -3.06 -6.93
N SER A 94 -10.33 -3.60 -7.81
CA SER A 94 -11.69 -4.05 -7.46
C SER A 94 -11.68 -5.17 -6.43
N GLU A 95 -10.77 -6.13 -6.55
CA GLU A 95 -10.59 -7.20 -5.57
C GLU A 95 -10.14 -6.65 -4.21
N MET A 96 -9.20 -5.71 -4.21
CA MET A 96 -8.74 -5.06 -2.99
C MET A 96 -9.88 -4.32 -2.29
N VAL A 97 -10.65 -3.53 -3.02
CA VAL A 97 -11.79 -2.79 -2.47
C VAL A 97 -12.82 -3.74 -1.85
N HIS A 98 -13.12 -4.85 -2.52
CA HIS A 98 -14.01 -5.87 -1.98
C HIS A 98 -13.48 -6.42 -0.65
N ASN A 99 -12.22 -6.80 -0.59
CA ASN A 99 -11.59 -7.33 0.62
C ASN A 99 -11.59 -6.30 1.77
N VAL A 100 -11.33 -5.03 1.45
CA VAL A 100 -11.39 -3.95 2.45
C VAL A 100 -12.79 -3.80 3.01
N LEU A 101 -13.81 -3.79 2.15
CA LEU A 101 -15.21 -3.65 2.60
C LEU A 101 -15.63 -4.84 3.47
N GLU A 102 -15.24 -6.05 3.14
CA GLU A 102 -15.51 -7.23 3.96
C GLU A 102 -14.86 -7.12 5.36
N SER A 103 -13.68 -6.52 5.45
CA SER A 103 -12.92 -6.43 6.69
C SER A 103 -13.54 -5.49 7.74
N VAL A 104 -14.40 -4.58 7.31
CA VAL A 104 -15.04 -3.56 8.20
C VAL A 104 -16.51 -3.85 8.50
N GLN A 105 -17.00 -4.98 8.07
CA GLN A 105 -18.38 -5.42 8.35
C GLN A 105 -18.54 -6.19 9.65
#